data_e9bcbb17c1be9adb1d3f3c25e1a30c15
#
_entry.id   e9bcbb17c1be9adb1d3f3c25e1a30c15
#
_cell.length_a   1.000
_cell.length_b   1.000
_cell.length_c   1.000
_cell.angle_alpha   90.00
_cell.angle_beta   90.00
_cell.angle_gamma   90.00
#
_symmetry.space_group_name_H-M   'P 1'
#
loop_
_entity.id
_entity.type
_entity.pdbx_description
1 polymer ?
#
loop_
_entity_poly.entity_id
_entity_poly.type
_entity_poly.pdbx_seq_one_letter_code
_entity_poly.pdbx_strand_id
1 'polypeptide(L)'
;MSKIIILAGGTREESRNNMAASYLEEYLEKLNVPCSLFDELYLNTPFLLDYEDTQPSSIVDIRDTLIDSNKLIIFSPIFNGGYVSHLKNTLDWLSLGFDNYSYNELFKGKNVAVISSVDGSGGNAKGSFNLLSGQLKNYGLKVYEEFYLFTKEDNVDEMIDAGKNKEKFQNFIDLFLAI
;
A
#
# COMPACT_ATOMS: atom_id res chain seq x y z
N MET A 1 -14.04 12.83 -7.74
CA MET A 1 -12.69 12.55 -7.19
C MET A 1 -12.28 11.19 -7.70
N SER A 2 -11.02 11.01 -8.09
CA SER A 2 -10.53 9.69 -8.46
C SER A 2 -10.45 8.79 -7.22
N LYS A 3 -10.65 7.50 -7.41
CA LYS A 3 -10.62 6.50 -6.34
C LYS A 3 -9.20 6.33 -5.79
N ILE A 4 -9.08 6.06 -4.48
CA ILE A 4 -7.81 5.71 -3.84
C ILE A 4 -7.73 4.20 -3.70
N ILE A 5 -6.57 3.63 -4.00
CA ILE A 5 -6.29 2.23 -3.72
C ILE A 5 -5.45 2.10 -2.45
N ILE A 6 -5.86 1.19 -1.60
CA ILE A 6 -5.13 0.79 -0.40
C ILE A 6 -4.68 -0.66 -0.61
N LEU A 7 -3.36 -0.89 -0.62
CA LEU A 7 -2.77 -2.23 -0.68
C LEU A 7 -2.17 -2.56 0.68
N ALA A 8 -2.68 -3.57 1.35
CA ALA A 8 -2.20 -3.99 2.66
C ALA A 8 -1.51 -5.36 2.60
N GLY A 9 -0.22 -5.38 2.92
CA GLY A 9 0.65 -6.56 2.84
C GLY A 9 0.71 -7.41 4.12
N GLY A 10 -0.25 -7.29 5.04
CA GLY A 10 -0.34 -8.17 6.20
C GLY A 10 -0.86 -9.55 5.81
N THR A 11 -0.40 -10.60 6.51
CA THR A 11 -0.79 -12.00 6.21
C THR A 11 -1.46 -12.71 7.38
N ARG A 12 -1.60 -12.07 8.52
CA ARG A 12 -2.28 -12.61 9.70
C ARG A 12 -3.64 -11.95 9.83
N GLU A 13 -4.61 -12.65 10.38
CA GLU A 13 -5.93 -12.11 10.71
C GLU A 13 -5.83 -10.84 11.58
N GLU A 14 -4.91 -10.82 12.56
CA GLU A 14 -4.62 -9.68 13.43
C GLU A 14 -3.38 -8.90 12.97
N SER A 15 -3.18 -8.74 11.66
CA SER A 15 -2.07 -7.95 11.16
C SER A 15 -2.27 -6.47 11.46
N ARG A 16 -1.37 -5.87 12.23
CA ARG A 16 -1.40 -4.42 12.53
C ARG A 16 -1.37 -3.55 11.27
N ASN A 17 -0.74 -4.02 10.19
CA ASN A 17 -0.76 -3.32 8.90
C ASN A 17 -2.16 -3.37 8.28
N ASN A 18 -2.85 -4.52 8.33
CA ASN A 18 -4.21 -4.64 7.80
C ASN A 18 -5.20 -3.87 8.67
N MET A 19 -5.08 -3.93 10.01
CA MET A 19 -5.91 -3.13 10.93
C MET A 19 -5.76 -1.63 10.68
N ALA A 20 -4.53 -1.15 10.48
CA ALA A 20 -4.29 0.25 10.15
C ALA A 20 -4.85 0.63 8.76
N ALA A 21 -4.84 -0.30 7.80
CA ALA A 21 -5.42 -0.10 6.48
C ALA A 21 -6.96 -0.05 6.54
N SER A 22 -7.60 -0.92 7.32
CA SER A 22 -9.06 -0.89 7.55
C SER A 22 -9.48 0.40 8.25
N TYR A 23 -8.70 0.86 9.24
CA TYR A 23 -8.95 2.16 9.86
C TYR A 23 -8.87 3.31 8.84
N LEU A 24 -7.88 3.26 7.94
CA LEU A 24 -7.78 4.27 6.88
C LEU A 24 -8.99 4.24 5.95
N GLU A 25 -9.46 3.06 5.56
CA GLU A 25 -10.66 2.92 4.72
C GLU A 25 -11.86 3.59 5.38
N GLU A 26 -12.13 3.28 6.66
CA GLU A 26 -13.20 3.94 7.42
C GLU A 26 -13.01 5.47 7.53
N TYR A 27 -11.78 5.93 7.67
CA TYR A 27 -11.50 7.37 7.73
C TYR A 27 -11.81 8.06 6.41
N LEU A 28 -11.39 7.47 5.28
CA LEU A 28 -11.68 8.00 3.94
C LEU A 28 -13.18 7.99 3.62
N GLU A 29 -13.91 6.95 4.04
CA GLU A 29 -15.37 6.88 3.91
C GLU A 29 -16.06 8.03 4.66
N LYS A 30 -15.65 8.32 5.91
CA LYS A 30 -16.16 9.46 6.69
C LYS A 30 -15.89 10.81 6.03
N LEU A 31 -14.82 10.91 5.24
CA LEU A 31 -14.50 12.10 4.44
C LEU A 31 -15.20 12.10 3.07
N ASN A 32 -16.02 11.08 2.75
CA ASN A 32 -16.62 10.85 1.43
C ASN A 32 -15.57 10.79 0.31
N VAL A 33 -14.39 10.24 0.58
CA VAL A 33 -13.33 9.98 -0.40
C VAL A 33 -13.44 8.54 -0.89
N PRO A 34 -13.73 8.28 -2.18
CA PRO A 34 -13.85 6.92 -2.70
C PRO A 34 -12.54 6.15 -2.55
N CYS A 35 -12.58 4.96 -1.95
CA CYS A 35 -11.42 4.09 -1.81
C CYS A 35 -11.76 2.62 -2.06
N SER A 36 -10.76 1.79 -2.18
CA SER A 36 -10.84 0.32 -2.14
C SER A 36 -9.64 -0.24 -1.42
N LEU A 37 -9.90 -1.10 -0.46
CA LEU A 37 -8.89 -1.86 0.28
C LEU A 37 -8.71 -3.26 -0.33
N PHE A 38 -7.44 -3.64 -0.52
CA PHE A 38 -7.00 -4.99 -0.89
C PHE A 38 -6.00 -5.45 0.17
N ASP A 39 -6.41 -6.33 1.07
CA ASP A 39 -5.64 -6.79 2.23
C ASP A 39 -5.27 -8.28 2.19
N GLU A 40 -5.70 -8.98 1.15
CA GLU A 40 -5.42 -10.39 0.92
C GLU A 40 -4.49 -10.61 -0.29
N LEU A 41 -3.45 -9.77 -0.45
CA LEU A 41 -2.55 -9.77 -1.61
C LEU A 41 -1.85 -11.13 -1.87
N TYR A 42 -1.79 -11.99 -0.86
CA TYR A 42 -1.17 -13.31 -0.93
C TYR A 42 -2.15 -14.43 -1.34
N LEU A 43 -3.47 -14.17 -1.25
CA LEU A 43 -4.48 -15.17 -1.61
C LEU A 43 -4.70 -15.19 -3.13
N ASN A 44 -4.73 -16.40 -3.68
CA ASN A 44 -5.01 -16.64 -5.09
C ASN A 44 -4.10 -15.86 -6.08
N THR A 45 -2.93 -15.40 -5.61
CA THR A 45 -1.96 -14.68 -6.42
C THR A 45 -0.70 -15.53 -6.54
N PRO A 46 -0.54 -16.33 -7.61
CA PRO A 46 0.66 -17.13 -7.84
C PRO A 46 1.88 -16.23 -8.01
N PHE A 47 3.08 -16.78 -7.81
CA PHE A 47 4.29 -16.06 -8.18
C PHE A 47 4.32 -15.84 -9.68
N LEU A 48 4.67 -14.63 -10.10
CA LEU A 48 4.96 -14.33 -11.49
C LEU A 48 6.22 -15.07 -11.91
N LEU A 49 6.11 -15.89 -12.93
CA LEU A 49 7.22 -16.70 -13.46
C LEU A 49 7.66 -16.25 -14.85
N ASP A 50 6.72 -15.75 -15.67
CA ASP A 50 6.99 -15.28 -17.03
C ASP A 50 6.14 -14.03 -17.36
N TYR A 51 6.65 -13.19 -18.26
CA TYR A 51 5.94 -11.99 -18.74
C TYR A 51 4.70 -12.34 -19.60
N GLU A 52 4.64 -13.54 -20.13
CA GLU A 52 3.52 -14.05 -20.92
C GLU A 52 2.44 -14.71 -20.05
N ASP A 53 2.65 -14.80 -18.74
CA ASP A 53 1.69 -15.35 -17.81
C ASP A 53 0.38 -14.55 -17.82
N THR A 54 -0.73 -15.25 -17.82
CA THR A 54 -2.05 -14.62 -17.71
C THR A 54 -2.26 -14.11 -16.30
N GLN A 55 -2.65 -12.84 -16.18
CA GLN A 55 -2.95 -12.23 -14.89
C GLN A 55 -4.08 -12.98 -14.17
N PRO A 56 -3.87 -13.40 -12.90
CA PRO A 56 -4.92 -14.05 -12.11
C PRO A 56 -6.03 -13.05 -11.74
N SER A 57 -7.23 -13.58 -11.45
CA SER A 57 -8.40 -12.73 -11.13
C SER A 57 -8.14 -11.76 -9.97
N SER A 58 -7.41 -12.20 -8.94
CA SER A 58 -7.02 -11.34 -7.81
C SER A 58 -6.21 -10.10 -8.25
N ILE A 59 -5.41 -10.22 -9.29
CA ILE A 59 -4.64 -9.10 -9.87
C ILE A 59 -5.53 -8.25 -10.78
N VAL A 60 -6.41 -8.88 -11.55
CA VAL A 60 -7.36 -8.17 -12.45
C VAL A 60 -8.23 -7.21 -11.64
N ASP A 61 -8.74 -7.62 -10.50
CA ASP A 61 -9.59 -6.77 -9.64
C ASP A 61 -8.84 -5.53 -9.13
N ILE A 62 -7.58 -5.69 -8.72
CA ILE A 62 -6.72 -4.56 -8.31
C ILE A 62 -6.41 -3.67 -9.51
N ARG A 63 -6.04 -4.28 -10.64
CA ARG A 63 -5.71 -3.59 -11.90
C ARG A 63 -6.86 -2.70 -12.35
N ASP A 64 -8.06 -3.25 -12.45
CA ASP A 64 -9.24 -2.54 -12.95
C ASP A 64 -9.61 -1.37 -12.03
N THR A 65 -9.44 -1.55 -10.73
CA THR A 65 -9.59 -0.45 -9.77
C THR A 65 -8.48 0.61 -9.93
N LEU A 66 -7.25 0.18 -10.23
CA LEU A 66 -6.10 1.07 -10.38
C LEU A 66 -6.17 1.94 -11.65
N ILE A 67 -6.86 1.49 -12.70
CA ILE A 67 -7.09 2.28 -13.92
C ILE A 67 -7.73 3.63 -13.57
N ASP A 68 -8.74 3.64 -12.74
CA ASP A 68 -9.51 4.83 -12.36
C ASP A 68 -8.92 5.60 -11.16
N SER A 69 -7.77 5.15 -10.66
CA SER A 69 -7.11 5.71 -9.49
C SER A 69 -5.91 6.58 -9.89
N ASN A 70 -5.65 7.62 -9.11
CA ASN A 70 -4.42 8.42 -9.24
C ASN A 70 -3.55 8.39 -7.98
N LYS A 71 -4.03 7.74 -6.92
CA LYS A 71 -3.32 7.63 -5.64
C LYS A 71 -3.37 6.20 -5.11
N LEU A 72 -2.22 5.75 -4.59
CA LEU A 72 -2.06 4.49 -3.88
C LEU A 72 -1.59 4.77 -2.46
N ILE A 73 -2.04 3.95 -1.50
CA ILE A 73 -1.49 3.91 -0.15
C ILE A 73 -1.12 2.46 0.13
N ILE A 74 0.15 2.23 0.45
CA ILE A 74 0.69 0.89 0.64
C ILE A 74 1.06 0.69 2.11
N PHE A 75 0.46 -0.31 2.74
CA PHE A 75 0.83 -0.79 4.06
C PHE A 75 1.72 -2.02 3.90
N SER A 76 2.98 -1.93 4.29
CA SER A 76 3.92 -3.03 4.18
C SER A 76 4.54 -3.39 5.53
N PRO A 77 4.35 -4.61 6.04
CA PRO A 77 5.21 -5.13 7.09
C PRO A 77 6.68 -5.08 6.69
N ILE A 78 7.56 -5.02 7.68
CA ILE A 78 9.01 -5.05 7.47
C ILE A 78 9.55 -6.40 7.93
N PHE A 79 10.03 -7.20 6.99
CA PHE A 79 10.67 -8.49 7.26
C PHE A 79 12.15 -8.42 6.89
N ASN A 80 13.03 -8.65 7.89
CA ASN A 80 14.48 -8.64 7.71
C ASN A 80 15.02 -7.36 7.01
N GLY A 81 14.42 -6.20 7.32
CA GLY A 81 14.83 -4.92 6.73
C GLY A 81 14.30 -4.65 5.32
N GLY A 82 13.43 -5.50 4.79
CA GLY A 82 12.77 -5.35 3.50
C GLY A 82 11.24 -5.33 3.60
N TYR A 83 10.59 -4.94 2.53
CA TYR A 83 9.15 -5.09 2.39
C TYR A 83 8.77 -6.54 2.01
N VAL A 84 7.49 -6.90 2.17
CA VAL A 84 7.07 -8.30 2.04
C VAL A 84 7.04 -8.79 0.59
N SER A 85 7.37 -10.08 0.39
CA SER A 85 7.54 -10.69 -0.94
C SER A 85 6.25 -10.73 -1.76
N HIS A 86 5.11 -10.99 -1.14
CA HIS A 86 3.82 -11.01 -1.84
C HIS A 86 3.37 -9.63 -2.32
N LEU A 87 3.73 -8.54 -1.61
CA LEU A 87 3.54 -7.19 -2.13
C LEU A 87 4.40 -6.96 -3.37
N LYS A 88 5.68 -7.39 -3.34
CA LYS A 88 6.54 -7.32 -4.53
C LYS A 88 5.94 -8.08 -5.70
N ASN A 89 5.47 -9.29 -5.46
CA ASN A 89 4.82 -10.13 -6.47
C ASN A 89 3.56 -9.46 -7.06
N THR A 90 2.70 -8.89 -6.21
CA THR A 90 1.51 -8.13 -6.65
C THR A 90 1.90 -6.96 -7.55
N LEU A 91 2.92 -6.19 -7.15
CA LEU A 91 3.39 -5.04 -7.94
C LEU A 91 4.02 -5.49 -9.27
N ASP A 92 4.71 -6.63 -9.32
CA ASP A 92 5.25 -7.19 -10.55
C ASP A 92 4.12 -7.60 -11.52
N TRP A 93 3.10 -8.30 -11.03
CA TRP A 93 1.93 -8.63 -11.82
C TRP A 93 1.23 -7.38 -12.40
N LEU A 94 1.05 -6.34 -11.58
CA LEU A 94 0.43 -5.09 -11.99
C LEU A 94 1.31 -4.26 -12.95
N SER A 95 2.60 -4.55 -13.03
CA SER A 95 3.53 -3.89 -13.94
C SER A 95 3.46 -4.42 -15.36
N LEU A 96 2.89 -5.61 -15.57
CA LEU A 96 2.77 -6.21 -16.91
C LEU A 96 1.87 -5.38 -17.81
N GLY A 97 2.17 -5.42 -19.11
CA GLY A 97 1.30 -4.84 -20.12
C GLY A 97 -0.01 -5.64 -20.22
N PHE A 98 -1.10 -4.96 -20.53
CA PHE A 98 -2.40 -5.56 -20.78
C PHE A 98 -3.24 -4.62 -21.66
N ASP A 99 -4.09 -5.16 -22.48
CA ASP A 99 -4.92 -4.38 -23.40
C ASP A 99 -4.11 -3.31 -24.15
N ASN A 100 -4.39 -2.03 -23.88
CA ASN A 100 -3.70 -0.89 -24.45
C ASN A 100 -2.60 -0.31 -23.53
N TYR A 101 -2.33 -0.93 -22.39
CA TYR A 101 -1.30 -0.50 -21.45
C TYR A 101 0.01 -1.23 -21.71
N SER A 102 1.09 -0.50 -21.87
CA SER A 102 2.43 -1.04 -21.94
C SER A 102 3.00 -1.32 -20.55
N TYR A 103 4.16 -1.97 -20.49
CA TYR A 103 4.86 -2.26 -19.23
C TYR A 103 5.01 -1.02 -18.36
N ASN A 104 4.65 -1.12 -17.07
CA ASN A 104 4.62 -0.05 -16.06
C ASN A 104 3.64 1.11 -16.33
N GLU A 105 2.93 1.12 -17.45
CA GLU A 105 2.11 2.27 -17.81
C GLU A 105 0.96 2.51 -16.84
N LEU A 106 0.43 1.44 -16.25
CA LEU A 106 -0.62 1.52 -15.23
C LEU A 106 -0.23 2.34 -14.00
N PHE A 107 1.05 2.33 -13.62
CA PHE A 107 1.58 3.06 -12.46
C PHE A 107 2.01 4.49 -12.77
N LYS A 108 2.29 4.76 -14.03
CA LYS A 108 2.98 5.98 -14.46
C LYS A 108 2.28 7.26 -13.99
N GLY A 109 3.02 8.03 -13.20
CA GLY A 109 2.60 9.35 -12.73
C GLY A 109 1.61 9.36 -11.58
N LYS A 110 1.14 8.19 -11.09
CA LYS A 110 0.28 8.11 -9.91
C LYS A 110 1.08 8.39 -8.63
N ASN A 111 0.44 9.02 -7.66
CA ASN A 111 1.05 9.29 -6.35
C ASN A 111 0.95 8.06 -5.44
N VAL A 112 1.97 7.80 -4.63
CA VAL A 112 1.96 6.70 -3.67
C VAL A 112 2.55 7.11 -2.33
N ALA A 113 1.85 6.80 -1.22
CA ALA A 113 2.34 6.88 0.14
C ALA A 113 2.64 5.49 0.69
N VAL A 114 3.65 5.38 1.56
CA VAL A 114 4.03 4.12 2.21
C VAL A 114 3.85 4.25 3.72
N ILE A 115 3.21 3.24 4.30
CA ILE A 115 2.95 3.12 5.74
C ILE A 115 3.45 1.75 6.18
N SER A 116 3.99 1.68 7.38
CA SER A 116 4.43 0.42 7.98
C SER A 116 4.00 0.34 9.43
N SER A 117 3.72 -0.86 9.91
CA SER A 117 3.59 -1.15 11.34
C SER A 117 4.55 -2.27 11.72
N VAL A 118 5.31 -2.06 12.79
CA VAL A 118 6.32 -3.01 13.28
C VAL A 118 6.13 -3.28 14.77
N ASP A 119 6.48 -4.50 15.21
CA ASP A 119 6.41 -4.90 16.62
C ASP A 119 7.61 -4.41 17.46
N GLY A 120 8.58 -3.77 16.83
CA GLY A 120 9.79 -3.24 17.47
C GLY A 120 9.87 -1.73 17.46
N SER A 121 11.08 -1.21 17.71
CA SER A 121 11.38 0.24 17.69
C SER A 121 11.45 0.85 16.28
N GLY A 122 11.38 0.04 15.24
CA GLY A 122 11.45 0.52 13.85
C GLY A 122 12.86 0.87 13.35
N GLY A 123 13.92 0.38 14.00
CA GLY A 123 15.31 0.72 13.65
C GLY A 123 15.68 0.47 12.18
N ASN A 124 15.07 -0.52 11.54
CA ASN A 124 15.29 -0.85 10.11
C ASN A 124 14.26 -0.22 9.15
N ALA A 125 13.30 0.54 9.66
CA ALA A 125 12.17 1.04 8.87
C ALA A 125 12.62 1.95 7.73
N LYS A 126 13.58 2.84 7.97
CA LYS A 126 14.10 3.76 6.93
C LYS A 126 14.76 3.01 5.77
N GLY A 127 15.49 1.93 6.06
CA GLY A 127 16.10 1.08 5.03
C GLY A 127 15.05 0.40 4.17
N SER A 128 14.03 -0.20 4.80
CA SER A 128 12.92 -0.84 4.11
C SER A 128 12.10 0.15 3.28
N PHE A 129 11.83 1.34 3.82
CA PHE A 129 11.17 2.40 3.06
C PHE A 129 11.97 2.81 1.83
N ASN A 130 13.29 3.00 1.95
CA ASN A 130 14.13 3.38 0.82
C ASN A 130 14.13 2.30 -0.28
N LEU A 131 14.17 1.01 0.09
CA LEU A 131 14.08 -0.10 -0.86
C LEU A 131 12.75 -0.10 -1.61
N LEU A 132 11.65 0.01 -0.87
CA LEU A 132 10.30 0.05 -1.48
C LEU A 132 10.12 1.31 -2.33
N SER A 133 10.54 2.48 -1.85
CA SER A 133 10.47 3.73 -2.62
C SER A 133 11.26 3.67 -3.91
N GLY A 134 12.46 3.08 -3.89
CA GLY A 134 13.25 2.87 -5.10
C GLY A 134 12.51 1.99 -6.11
N GLN A 135 11.90 0.90 -5.65
CA GLN A 135 11.11 0.01 -6.50
C GLN A 135 9.88 0.71 -7.08
N LEU A 136 9.13 1.46 -6.27
CA LEU A 136 7.94 2.19 -6.70
C LEU A 136 8.28 3.27 -7.75
N LYS A 137 9.40 3.98 -7.56
CA LYS A 137 9.91 4.93 -8.55
C LYS A 137 10.29 4.25 -9.87
N ASN A 138 10.85 3.03 -9.83
CA ASN A 138 11.16 2.25 -11.04
C ASN A 138 9.89 1.85 -11.82
N TYR A 139 8.76 1.66 -11.15
CA TYR A 139 7.46 1.47 -11.81
C TYR A 139 6.86 2.78 -12.36
N GLY A 140 7.46 3.93 -12.10
CA GLY A 140 6.99 5.24 -12.58
C GLY A 140 6.03 5.96 -11.63
N LEU A 141 5.89 5.48 -10.39
CA LEU A 141 5.11 6.13 -9.34
C LEU A 141 5.84 7.37 -8.79
N LYS A 142 5.06 8.35 -8.38
CA LYS A 142 5.51 9.52 -7.61
C LYS A 142 5.40 9.21 -6.13
N VAL A 143 6.51 8.84 -5.51
CA VAL A 143 6.53 8.45 -4.09
C VAL A 143 6.49 9.70 -3.22
N TYR A 144 5.54 9.74 -2.27
CA TYR A 144 5.50 10.75 -1.23
C TYR A 144 6.76 10.63 -0.36
N GLU A 145 7.46 11.72 -0.13
CA GLU A 145 8.79 11.69 0.48
C GLU A 145 8.78 11.28 1.95
N GLU A 146 7.68 11.56 2.65
CA GLU A 146 7.46 11.10 4.00
C GLU A 146 6.82 9.72 4.00
N PHE A 147 7.19 8.89 4.98
CA PHE A 147 6.50 7.64 5.27
C PHE A 147 5.99 7.64 6.72
N TYR A 148 4.94 6.86 6.96
CA TYR A 148 4.38 6.73 8.28
C TYR A 148 4.76 5.39 8.91
N LEU A 149 5.23 5.41 10.14
CA LEU A 149 5.64 4.23 10.88
C LEU A 149 4.88 4.13 12.19
N PHE A 150 4.17 3.03 12.37
CA PHE A 150 3.68 2.60 13.67
C PHE A 150 4.70 1.67 14.31
N THR A 151 5.09 1.96 15.53
CA THR A 151 5.99 1.15 16.34
C THR A 151 5.23 0.38 17.42
N LYS A 152 5.92 -0.42 18.20
CA LYS A 152 5.34 -1.09 19.36
C LYS A 152 4.68 -0.12 20.37
N GLU A 153 5.16 1.12 20.42
CA GLU A 153 4.64 2.15 21.32
C GLU A 153 3.34 2.79 20.82
N ASP A 154 3.09 2.65 19.51
CA ASP A 154 1.89 3.15 18.85
C ASP A 154 0.80 2.08 18.84
N ASN A 155 0.19 1.74 19.92
CA ASN A 155 -0.77 0.66 20.04
C ASN A 155 -1.86 0.73 18.94
N VAL A 156 -1.68 0.01 17.82
CA VAL A 156 -2.56 0.08 16.64
C VAL A 156 -3.99 -0.36 17.00
N ASP A 157 -4.12 -1.28 17.95
CA ASP A 157 -5.42 -1.79 18.39
C ASP A 157 -6.23 -0.71 19.12
N GLU A 158 -5.56 0.25 19.74
CA GLU A 158 -6.16 1.42 20.40
C GLU A 158 -6.17 2.67 19.50
N MET A 159 -5.65 2.59 18.28
CA MET A 159 -5.50 3.74 17.37
C MET A 159 -6.84 4.39 17.02
N ILE A 160 -7.89 3.61 17.00
CA ILE A 160 -9.25 4.07 16.69
C ILE A 160 -9.73 5.09 17.72
N ASP A 161 -9.20 5.04 18.95
CA ASP A 161 -9.61 5.89 20.07
C ASP A 161 -8.50 6.74 20.70
N ALA A 162 -7.24 6.51 20.38
CA ALA A 162 -6.12 7.06 21.13
C ALA A 162 -5.54 8.37 20.58
N GLY A 163 -6.24 9.48 20.74
CA GLY A 163 -5.73 10.86 20.78
C GLY A 163 -4.61 11.21 19.79
N LYS A 164 -3.40 11.37 20.27
CA LYS A 164 -2.26 11.91 19.51
C LYS A 164 -1.83 11.08 18.29
N ASN A 165 -1.90 9.76 18.35
CA ASN A 165 -1.49 8.90 17.24
C ASN A 165 -2.52 8.95 16.12
N LYS A 166 -3.78 9.03 16.46
CA LYS A 166 -4.88 9.20 15.52
C LYS A 166 -4.75 10.52 14.74
N GLU A 167 -4.59 11.63 15.45
CA GLU A 167 -4.42 12.95 14.84
C GLU A 167 -3.19 13.02 13.94
N LYS A 168 -2.06 12.46 14.40
CA LYS A 168 -0.82 12.42 13.64
C LYS A 168 -0.98 11.60 12.35
N PHE A 169 -1.65 10.45 12.44
CA PHE A 169 -1.89 9.60 11.27
C PHE A 169 -2.85 10.28 10.28
N GLN A 170 -3.96 10.83 10.78
CA GLN A 170 -4.91 11.56 9.95
C GLN A 170 -4.23 12.75 9.26
N ASN A 171 -3.44 13.52 9.96
CA ASN A 171 -2.68 14.63 9.37
C ASN A 171 -1.72 14.17 8.26
N PHE A 172 -1.03 13.03 8.43
CA PHE A 172 -0.19 12.45 7.38
C PHE A 172 -1.03 12.11 6.13
N ILE A 173 -2.20 11.52 6.32
CA ILE A 173 -3.12 11.18 5.22
C ILE A 173 -3.64 12.45 4.55
N ASP A 174 -4.09 13.44 5.31
CA ASP A 174 -4.63 14.69 4.76
C ASP A 174 -3.59 15.45 3.93
N LEU A 175 -2.33 15.48 4.37
CA LEU A 175 -1.22 16.05 3.61
C LEU A 175 -0.96 15.27 2.31
N PHE A 176 -1.01 13.95 2.33
CA PHE A 176 -0.89 13.13 1.12
C PHE A 176 -2.08 13.32 0.18
N LEU A 177 -3.29 13.49 0.70
CA LEU A 177 -4.47 13.73 -0.13
C LEU A 177 -4.43 15.08 -0.85
N ALA A 178 -3.75 16.06 -0.28
CA ALA A 178 -3.65 17.42 -0.81
C ALA A 178 -2.73 17.55 -2.04
N ILE A 179 -1.89 16.55 -2.34
CA ILE A 179 -1.01 16.51 -3.54
C ILE A 179 -1.71 15.78 -4.74
#